data_3467f464ea8ebf504a4a2c8d7f81483a
#
_entry.id   3467f464ea8ebf504a4a2c8d7f81483a
#
_cell.length_a   1.000
_cell.length_b   1.000
_cell.length_c   1.000
_cell.angle_alpha   90.00
_cell.angle_beta   90.00
_cell.angle_gamma   90.00
#
_symmetry.space_group_name_H-M   'P 1'
#
loop_
_entity.id
_entity.type
_entity.pdbx_description
1 polymer ?
#
loop_
_entity_poly.entity_id
_entity_poly.type
_entity_poly.pdbx_seq_one_letter_code
_entity_poly.pdbx_strand_id
1 'polypeptide(L)'
;MDLFVLDFEKQFEKHLKQWMDQNRDKYKKPEQMEAQVEGVYERWLNSPATWLDGAAPIHYFERFDDAALLIKWMLKYITAGVWVPDPMLDRIVMLKDQSEALLLKLKRREMPLPAGEKGDEAVMIAIKLLNEIGSVLPMEEYIDAIVNNPDNDYAESMAEALTAMGPVVVEPILARMGRDLEPQAIEWFLSVLVEFPGDERIYRKLLVAYQNAESDKAVIAAYLGKYGNADAIPVLKSALTEGTLNYLEWTETRNAIEELGGEANVPEPDFSGDPWFESLRYLDQK
;
A
#
# COMPACT_ATOMS: atom_id res chain seq x y z
N MET A 1 9.10 -11.07 32.60
CA MET A 1 10.07 -10.18 31.94
C MET A 1 9.43 -8.82 31.81
N ASP A 2 10.08 -7.78 32.31
CA ASP A 2 9.58 -6.41 32.09
C ASP A 2 9.87 -5.99 30.64
N LEU A 3 8.82 -5.69 29.89
CA LEU A 3 8.96 -5.23 28.51
C LEU A 3 9.32 -3.75 28.52
N PHE A 4 10.48 -3.38 27.99
CA PHE A 4 10.93 -2.01 27.88
C PHE A 4 10.68 -1.48 26.48
N VAL A 5 10.19 -0.25 26.36
CA VAL A 5 10.09 0.44 25.09
C VAL A 5 11.43 1.10 24.81
N LEU A 6 12.16 0.57 23.85
CA LEU A 6 13.43 1.09 23.38
C LEU A 6 13.21 1.89 22.10
N ASP A 7 13.44 3.17 22.15
CA ASP A 7 13.23 4.07 21.00
C ASP A 7 14.41 3.97 20.02
N PHE A 8 14.27 3.08 19.03
CA PHE A 8 15.27 2.82 18.00
C PHE A 8 15.49 4.04 17.10
N GLU A 9 14.42 4.75 16.75
CA GLU A 9 14.49 5.96 15.93
C GLU A 9 15.33 7.03 16.62
N LYS A 10 15.05 7.32 17.88
CA LYS A 10 15.83 8.27 18.66
C LYS A 10 17.29 7.85 18.85
N GLN A 11 17.58 6.55 18.91
CA GLN A 11 18.97 6.08 18.95
C GLN A 11 19.67 6.28 17.59
N PHE A 12 18.95 6.02 16.49
CA PHE A 12 19.48 6.31 15.16
C PHE A 12 19.68 7.80 14.93
N GLU A 13 18.75 8.67 15.30
CA GLU A 13 18.89 10.13 15.22
C GLU A 13 20.17 10.64 15.91
N LYS A 14 20.44 10.12 17.12
CA LYS A 14 21.69 10.45 17.83
C LYS A 14 22.93 10.00 17.08
N HIS A 15 22.89 8.78 16.52
CA HIS A 15 23.97 8.24 15.72
C HIS A 15 24.18 9.05 14.45
N LEU A 16 23.11 9.36 13.73
CA LEU A 16 23.14 10.17 12.50
C LEU A 16 23.71 11.55 12.76
N LYS A 17 23.28 12.22 13.83
CA LYS A 17 23.81 13.53 14.21
C LYS A 17 25.31 13.46 14.47
N GLN A 18 25.80 12.47 15.21
CA GLN A 18 27.24 12.29 15.46
C GLN A 18 28.00 12.03 14.16
N TRP A 19 27.43 11.20 13.27
CA TRP A 19 28.03 10.91 11.97
C TRP A 19 28.08 12.19 11.09
N MET A 20 27.02 12.98 11.06
CA MET A 20 26.97 14.25 10.32
C MET A 20 28.04 15.24 10.83
N ASP A 21 28.17 15.39 12.14
CA ASP A 21 29.16 16.27 12.76
C ASP A 21 30.61 15.86 12.41
N GLN A 22 30.89 14.54 12.39
CA GLN A 22 32.21 13.98 12.06
C GLN A 22 32.54 14.03 10.56
N ASN A 23 31.57 14.15 9.69
CA ASN A 23 31.74 14.09 8.25
C ASN A 23 31.43 15.44 7.55
N ARG A 24 31.05 16.47 8.29
CA ARG A 24 30.64 17.77 7.78
C ARG A 24 31.62 18.36 6.75
N ASP A 25 32.92 18.25 7.00
CA ASP A 25 33.96 18.82 6.14
C ASP A 25 34.21 18.01 4.87
N LYS A 26 33.66 16.80 4.76
CA LYS A 26 33.82 15.91 3.59
C LYS A 26 32.85 16.23 2.46
N TYR A 27 31.73 16.86 2.77
CA TYR A 27 30.66 17.15 1.83
C TYR A 27 30.51 18.65 1.60
N LYS A 28 30.47 19.05 0.32
CA LYS A 28 30.34 20.46 -0.07
C LYS A 28 28.89 20.96 -0.08
N LYS A 29 27.93 20.06 -0.18
CA LYS A 29 26.50 20.37 -0.28
C LYS A 29 25.70 19.44 0.64
N PRO A 30 24.61 19.94 1.28
CA PRO A 30 23.73 19.14 2.12
C PRO A 30 23.20 17.88 1.42
N GLU A 31 22.80 17.98 0.15
CA GLU A 31 22.21 16.89 -0.63
C GLU A 31 23.18 15.69 -0.78
N GLN A 32 24.51 15.97 -0.80
CA GLN A 32 25.52 14.92 -0.85
C GLN A 32 25.59 14.12 0.47
N MET A 33 25.27 14.75 1.58
CA MET A 33 25.22 14.12 2.89
C MET A 33 23.91 13.34 3.07
N GLU A 34 22.79 13.92 2.62
CA GLU A 34 21.48 13.26 2.63
C GLU A 34 21.52 11.96 1.83
N ALA A 35 22.16 11.94 0.67
CA ALA A 35 22.34 10.73 -0.14
C ALA A 35 23.11 9.59 0.57
N GLN A 36 23.76 9.86 1.72
CA GLN A 36 24.47 8.83 2.50
C GLN A 36 23.63 8.26 3.66
N VAL A 37 22.50 8.87 3.98
CA VAL A 37 21.71 8.53 5.18
C VAL A 37 21.31 7.06 5.19
N GLU A 38 20.86 6.53 4.05
CA GLU A 38 20.49 5.12 3.90
C GLU A 38 21.67 4.19 4.28
N GLY A 39 22.84 4.42 3.71
CA GLY A 39 24.03 3.62 4.02
C GLY A 39 24.54 3.83 5.45
N VAL A 40 24.24 4.97 6.10
CA VAL A 40 24.53 5.18 7.54
C VAL A 40 23.57 4.36 8.38
N TYR A 41 22.29 4.32 8.01
CA TYR A 41 21.25 3.53 8.68
C TYR A 41 21.56 2.04 8.62
N GLU A 42 21.89 1.52 7.44
CA GLU A 42 22.25 0.11 7.27
C GLU A 42 23.45 -0.30 8.14
N ARG A 43 24.51 0.54 8.16
CA ARG A 43 25.68 0.27 9.00
C ARG A 43 25.35 0.32 10.48
N TRP A 44 24.50 1.25 10.91
CA TRP A 44 24.04 1.36 12.28
C TRP A 44 23.23 0.14 12.70
N LEU A 45 22.29 -0.30 11.85
CA LEU A 45 21.48 -1.50 12.10
C LEU A 45 22.33 -2.75 12.34
N ASN A 46 23.45 -2.88 11.62
CA ASN A 46 24.35 -4.03 11.66
C ASN A 46 25.50 -3.89 12.68
N SER A 47 25.60 -2.76 13.37
CA SER A 47 26.68 -2.51 14.34
C SER A 47 26.27 -2.86 15.77
N PRO A 48 27.16 -3.51 16.57
CA PRO A 48 26.88 -3.76 17.97
C PRO A 48 26.57 -2.48 18.75
N ALA A 49 25.49 -2.48 19.52
CA ALA A 49 25.03 -1.33 20.29
C ALA A 49 25.07 -1.60 21.79
N THR A 50 25.72 -0.70 22.56
CA THR A 50 25.85 -0.85 24.03
C THR A 50 24.51 -0.79 24.74
N TRP A 51 23.53 -0.05 24.22
CA TRP A 51 22.17 0.04 24.77
C TRP A 51 21.31 -1.21 24.48
N LEU A 52 21.85 -2.18 23.69
CA LEU A 52 21.28 -3.51 23.42
C LEU A 52 22.17 -4.65 23.96
N ASP A 53 22.95 -4.38 25.00
CA ASP A 53 23.89 -5.34 25.60
C ASP A 53 24.89 -5.92 24.58
N GLY A 54 25.27 -5.12 23.58
CA GLY A 54 26.20 -5.51 22.53
C GLY A 54 25.59 -6.21 21.33
N ALA A 55 24.27 -6.42 21.32
CA ALA A 55 23.59 -6.91 20.12
C ALA A 55 23.50 -5.80 19.04
N ALA A 56 23.55 -6.18 17.77
CA ALA A 56 23.20 -5.27 16.69
C ALA A 56 21.68 -5.04 16.66
N PRO A 57 21.20 -3.82 16.35
CA PRO A 57 19.77 -3.52 16.30
C PRO A 57 18.95 -4.51 15.46
N ILE A 58 19.47 -4.89 14.28
CA ILE A 58 18.78 -5.81 13.35
C ILE A 58 18.56 -7.22 13.95
N HIS A 59 19.47 -7.69 14.82
CA HIS A 59 19.43 -9.03 15.41
C HIS A 59 18.83 -9.06 16.82
N TYR A 60 18.46 -7.90 17.38
CA TYR A 60 18.07 -7.82 18.80
C TYR A 60 16.88 -8.69 19.14
N PHE A 61 15.89 -8.79 18.25
CA PHE A 61 14.67 -9.54 18.50
C PHE A 61 14.75 -11.03 18.11
N GLU A 62 15.80 -11.49 17.45
CA GLU A 62 15.97 -12.91 17.06
C GLU A 62 16.04 -13.87 18.25
N ARG A 63 16.46 -13.36 19.41
CA ARG A 63 16.54 -14.13 20.68
C ARG A 63 15.18 -14.43 21.33
N PHE A 64 14.08 -13.90 20.79
CA PHE A 64 12.74 -14.10 21.30
C PHE A 64 11.95 -15.02 20.37
N ASP A 65 11.54 -16.19 20.89
CA ASP A 65 10.86 -17.25 20.13
C ASP A 65 9.36 -17.36 20.48
N ASP A 66 8.81 -16.37 21.19
CA ASP A 66 7.42 -16.31 21.64
C ASP A 66 6.69 -15.16 20.93
N ALA A 67 5.84 -15.50 19.95
CA ALA A 67 5.07 -14.53 19.20
C ALA A 67 4.07 -13.76 20.08
N ALA A 68 3.50 -14.39 21.12
CA ALA A 68 2.57 -13.72 22.02
C ALA A 68 3.29 -12.64 22.84
N LEU A 69 4.53 -12.90 23.26
CA LEU A 69 5.37 -11.92 23.92
C LEU A 69 5.67 -10.73 23.00
N LEU A 70 6.09 -11.00 21.76
CA LEU A 70 6.44 -9.96 20.79
C LEU A 70 5.22 -9.10 20.41
N ILE A 71 4.05 -9.70 20.16
CA ILE A 71 2.82 -8.96 19.86
C ILE A 71 2.39 -8.10 21.06
N LYS A 72 2.48 -8.63 22.29
CA LYS A 72 2.25 -7.82 23.50
C LYS A 72 3.23 -6.66 23.62
N TRP A 73 4.46 -6.87 23.22
CA TRP A 73 5.50 -5.83 23.25
C TRP A 73 5.26 -4.78 22.17
N MET A 74 4.89 -5.19 20.95
CA MET A 74 4.43 -4.31 19.87
C MET A 74 3.29 -3.40 20.34
N LEU A 75 2.25 -3.96 20.98
CA LEU A 75 1.14 -3.17 21.52
C LEU A 75 1.60 -2.16 22.61
N LYS A 76 2.67 -2.48 23.34
CA LYS A 76 3.25 -1.56 24.30
C LYS A 76 3.98 -0.39 23.64
N TYR A 77 4.68 -0.62 22.51
CA TYR A 77 5.27 0.44 21.69
C TYR A 77 4.18 1.39 21.17
N ILE A 78 3.13 0.85 20.56
CA ILE A 78 1.98 1.62 20.06
C ILE A 78 1.35 2.45 21.20
N THR A 79 1.12 1.82 22.37
CA THR A 79 0.56 2.52 23.54
C THR A 79 1.45 3.67 24.00
N ALA A 80 2.76 3.51 23.94
CA ALA A 80 3.74 4.54 24.30
C ALA A 80 3.87 5.66 23.24
N GLY A 81 3.31 5.48 22.04
CA GLY A 81 3.51 6.40 20.90
C GLY A 81 4.94 6.40 20.39
N VAL A 82 5.61 5.25 20.44
CA VAL A 82 6.96 5.03 19.93
C VAL A 82 6.87 4.04 18.76
N TRP A 83 7.57 4.31 17.68
CA TRP A 83 7.59 3.45 16.51
C TRP A 83 8.00 2.01 16.86
N VAL A 84 7.23 1.05 16.36
CA VAL A 84 7.59 -0.37 16.52
C VAL A 84 8.79 -0.65 15.63
N PRO A 85 9.91 -1.16 16.19
CA PRO A 85 11.09 -1.43 15.38
C PRO A 85 10.83 -2.48 14.29
N ASP A 86 11.24 -2.21 13.04
CA ASP A 86 11.12 -3.17 11.94
C ASP A 86 11.68 -4.56 12.27
N PRO A 87 12.86 -4.72 12.93
CA PRO A 87 13.35 -6.04 13.31
C PRO A 87 12.44 -6.81 14.28
N MET A 88 11.55 -6.11 15.04
CA MET A 88 10.53 -6.78 15.84
C MET A 88 9.38 -7.29 14.97
N LEU A 89 8.93 -6.48 14.01
CA LEU A 89 7.89 -6.87 13.06
C LEU A 89 8.36 -8.05 12.21
N ASP A 90 9.58 -7.99 11.68
CA ASP A 90 10.22 -9.09 10.93
C ASP A 90 10.26 -10.38 11.78
N ARG A 91 10.60 -10.26 13.06
CA ARG A 91 10.62 -11.44 13.93
C ARG A 91 9.23 -12.03 14.14
N ILE A 92 8.19 -11.21 14.28
CA ILE A 92 6.79 -11.67 14.34
C ILE A 92 6.41 -12.42 13.06
N VAL A 93 6.80 -11.91 11.89
CA VAL A 93 6.57 -12.57 10.59
C VAL A 93 7.31 -13.91 10.52
N MET A 94 8.56 -13.97 10.94
CA MET A 94 9.35 -15.21 10.96
C MET A 94 8.74 -16.30 11.86
N LEU A 95 8.01 -15.92 12.91
CA LEU A 95 7.29 -16.84 13.80
C LEU A 95 5.88 -17.19 13.28
N LYS A 96 5.72 -17.25 11.95
CA LYS A 96 4.46 -17.44 11.23
C LYS A 96 3.47 -18.37 11.93
N ASP A 97 3.88 -19.59 12.26
CA ASP A 97 3.02 -20.62 12.85
C ASP A 97 2.41 -20.25 14.21
N GLN A 98 3.08 -19.34 14.95
CA GLN A 98 2.61 -18.83 16.22
C GLN A 98 1.87 -17.49 16.06
N SER A 99 2.29 -16.67 15.11
CA SER A 99 1.84 -15.28 14.94
C SER A 99 0.49 -15.18 14.27
N GLU A 100 0.23 -15.98 13.24
CA GLU A 100 -0.94 -15.85 12.35
C GLU A 100 -2.27 -15.82 13.13
N ALA A 101 -2.48 -16.81 14.01
CA ALA A 101 -3.71 -16.88 14.82
C ALA A 101 -3.86 -15.70 15.80
N LEU A 102 -2.74 -15.19 16.32
CA LEU A 102 -2.74 -14.04 17.25
C LEU A 102 -3.00 -12.72 16.50
N LEU A 103 -2.42 -12.55 15.32
CA LEU A 103 -2.65 -11.40 14.46
C LEU A 103 -4.10 -11.35 13.96
N LEU A 104 -4.70 -12.50 13.63
CA LEU A 104 -6.13 -12.60 13.31
C LEU A 104 -7.01 -12.15 14.47
N LYS A 105 -6.72 -12.59 15.71
CA LYS A 105 -7.44 -12.14 16.91
C LYS A 105 -7.27 -10.63 17.13
N LEU A 106 -6.07 -10.10 16.90
CA LEU A 106 -5.80 -8.68 17.01
C LEU A 106 -6.61 -7.89 15.99
N LYS A 107 -6.56 -8.29 14.71
CA LYS A 107 -7.34 -7.69 13.61
C LYS A 107 -8.85 -7.72 13.90
N ARG A 108 -9.38 -8.80 14.47
CA ARG A 108 -10.79 -8.95 14.85
C ARG A 108 -11.15 -8.24 16.16
N ARG A 109 -10.19 -7.59 16.82
CA ARG A 109 -10.34 -6.96 18.14
C ARG A 109 -10.79 -7.96 19.23
N GLU A 110 -10.42 -9.22 19.10
CA GLU A 110 -10.71 -10.31 20.04
C GLU A 110 -9.69 -10.41 21.19
N MET A 111 -8.80 -9.44 21.28
CA MET A 111 -7.83 -9.31 22.36
C MET A 111 -7.76 -7.84 22.83
N PRO A 112 -7.26 -7.57 24.06
CA PRO A 112 -7.13 -6.20 24.55
C PRO A 112 -6.25 -5.35 23.64
N LEU A 113 -6.79 -4.21 23.19
CA LEU A 113 -6.12 -3.22 22.35
C LEU A 113 -6.01 -1.88 23.09
N PRO A 114 -5.04 -1.02 22.70
CA PRO A 114 -5.05 0.38 23.08
C PRO A 114 -6.35 1.06 22.66
N ALA A 115 -6.73 2.13 23.32
CA ALA A 115 -7.94 2.89 23.00
C ALA A 115 -7.71 3.87 21.84
N GLY A 116 -8.80 4.13 21.07
CA GLY A 116 -8.82 5.13 20.00
C GLY A 116 -7.85 4.79 18.86
N GLU A 117 -7.28 5.81 18.24
CA GLU A 117 -6.37 5.73 17.07
C GLU A 117 -5.22 4.72 17.25
N LYS A 118 -4.72 4.55 18.47
CA LYS A 118 -3.69 3.53 18.75
C LYS A 118 -4.19 2.10 18.60
N GLY A 119 -5.47 1.87 18.84
CA GLY A 119 -6.10 0.58 18.57
C GLY A 119 -6.25 0.33 17.08
N ASP A 120 -6.54 1.38 16.33
CA ASP A 120 -6.64 1.35 14.87
C ASP A 120 -5.27 1.12 14.22
N GLU A 121 -4.23 1.79 14.72
CA GLU A 121 -2.83 1.53 14.34
C GLU A 121 -2.42 0.06 14.56
N ALA A 122 -2.80 -0.52 15.70
CA ALA A 122 -2.52 -1.91 15.98
C ALA A 122 -3.21 -2.87 14.99
N VAL A 123 -4.46 -2.58 14.62
CA VAL A 123 -5.20 -3.35 13.60
C VAL A 123 -4.53 -3.21 12.22
N MET A 124 -4.12 -2.00 11.84
CA MET A 124 -3.40 -1.75 10.59
C MET A 124 -2.10 -2.57 10.51
N ILE A 125 -1.30 -2.53 11.56
CA ILE A 125 -0.07 -3.34 11.64
C ILE A 125 -0.39 -4.83 11.55
N ALA A 126 -1.47 -5.31 12.18
CA ALA A 126 -1.85 -6.73 12.08
C ALA A 126 -2.23 -7.14 10.65
N ILE A 127 -2.95 -6.29 9.90
CA ILE A 127 -3.29 -6.53 8.49
C ILE A 127 -1.99 -6.61 7.67
N LYS A 128 -1.08 -5.66 7.85
CA LYS A 128 0.22 -5.65 7.18
C LYS A 128 1.03 -6.92 7.46
N LEU A 129 1.15 -7.31 8.73
CA LEU A 129 1.91 -8.52 9.11
C LEU A 129 1.25 -9.81 8.61
N LEU A 130 -0.09 -9.90 8.57
CA LEU A 130 -0.80 -11.02 7.95
C LEU A 130 -0.52 -11.11 6.45
N ASN A 131 -0.40 -9.97 5.77
CA ASN A 131 0.00 -9.92 4.38
C ASN A 131 1.46 -10.41 4.19
N GLU A 132 2.40 -9.92 4.99
CA GLU A 132 3.81 -10.33 4.94
C GLU A 132 4.00 -11.83 5.24
N ILE A 133 3.20 -12.41 6.14
CA ILE A 133 3.14 -13.86 6.40
C ILE A 133 2.60 -14.62 5.18
N GLY A 134 1.87 -13.96 4.28
CA GLY A 134 1.15 -14.57 3.17
C GLY A 134 -0.08 -15.35 3.63
N SER A 135 -0.78 -14.85 4.66
CA SER A 135 -2.01 -15.46 5.17
C SER A 135 -3.17 -15.24 4.22
N VAL A 136 -3.86 -16.31 3.85
CA VAL A 136 -5.12 -16.25 3.09
C VAL A 136 -6.35 -16.40 4.01
N LEU A 137 -6.15 -16.62 5.30
CA LEU A 137 -7.24 -16.85 6.25
C LEU A 137 -8.21 -15.67 6.39
N PRO A 138 -7.78 -14.39 6.31
CA PRO A 138 -8.68 -13.26 6.44
C PRO A 138 -9.38 -12.86 5.14
N MET A 139 -9.22 -13.58 4.03
CA MET A 139 -9.71 -13.21 2.68
C MET A 139 -11.19 -12.82 2.67
N GLU A 140 -12.07 -13.70 3.13
CA GLU A 140 -13.52 -13.43 3.14
C GLU A 140 -13.88 -12.25 4.04
N GLU A 141 -13.17 -12.08 5.15
CA GLU A 141 -13.37 -10.95 6.07
C GLU A 141 -12.95 -9.61 5.45
N TYR A 142 -11.89 -9.60 4.62
CA TYR A 142 -11.47 -8.39 3.90
C TYR A 142 -12.47 -8.03 2.80
N ILE A 143 -12.92 -9.02 2.04
CA ILE A 143 -13.97 -8.85 1.03
C ILE A 143 -15.25 -8.31 1.67
N ASP A 144 -15.72 -8.93 2.76
CA ASP A 144 -16.93 -8.49 3.46
C ASP A 144 -16.79 -7.10 4.10
N ALA A 145 -15.60 -6.75 4.60
CA ALA A 145 -15.32 -5.42 5.14
C ALA A 145 -15.40 -4.32 4.07
N ILE A 146 -14.83 -4.56 2.88
CA ILE A 146 -14.90 -3.64 1.74
C ILE A 146 -16.36 -3.50 1.25
N VAL A 147 -17.12 -4.60 1.18
CA VAL A 147 -18.53 -4.57 0.78
C VAL A 147 -19.39 -3.75 1.75
N ASN A 148 -19.17 -3.93 3.05
CA ASN A 148 -20.03 -3.32 4.07
C ASN A 148 -19.65 -1.89 4.44
N ASN A 149 -18.39 -1.50 4.25
CA ASN A 149 -17.88 -0.16 4.53
C ASN A 149 -16.64 0.11 3.67
N PRO A 150 -16.81 0.48 2.39
CA PRO A 150 -15.69 0.69 1.46
C PRO A 150 -14.83 1.91 1.79
N ASP A 151 -15.34 2.85 2.59
CA ASP A 151 -14.62 4.06 3.04
C ASP A 151 -13.90 3.85 4.37
N ASN A 152 -13.77 2.59 4.85
CA ASN A 152 -13.05 2.34 6.09
C ASN A 152 -11.53 2.57 5.92
N ASP A 153 -10.88 3.00 7.01
CA ASP A 153 -9.47 3.36 7.03
C ASP A 153 -8.51 2.22 6.65
N TYR A 154 -9.01 0.98 6.54
CA TYR A 154 -8.21 -0.20 6.21
C TYR A 154 -8.47 -0.74 4.81
N ALA A 155 -9.40 -0.16 4.04
CA ALA A 155 -9.83 -0.69 2.75
C ALA A 155 -8.66 -0.85 1.77
N GLU A 156 -7.79 0.16 1.68
CA GLU A 156 -6.57 0.11 0.86
C GLU A 156 -5.66 -1.06 1.27
N SER A 157 -5.31 -1.16 2.55
CA SER A 157 -4.45 -2.25 3.05
C SER A 157 -5.09 -3.64 2.88
N MET A 158 -6.42 -3.73 2.96
CA MET A 158 -7.14 -4.98 2.68
C MET A 158 -7.11 -5.33 1.18
N ALA A 159 -7.26 -4.34 0.29
CA ALA A 159 -7.16 -4.55 -1.16
C ALA A 159 -5.74 -4.98 -1.57
N GLU A 160 -4.70 -4.34 -1.01
CA GLU A 160 -3.31 -4.77 -1.19
C GLU A 160 -3.08 -6.21 -0.72
N ALA A 161 -3.60 -6.56 0.47
CA ALA A 161 -3.48 -7.91 1.01
C ALA A 161 -4.23 -8.94 0.14
N LEU A 162 -5.43 -8.62 -0.36
CA LEU A 162 -6.16 -9.46 -1.31
C LEU A 162 -5.35 -9.67 -2.60
N THR A 163 -4.75 -8.62 -3.14
CA THR A 163 -3.86 -8.72 -4.31
C THR A 163 -2.69 -9.67 -4.05
N ALA A 164 -2.04 -9.54 -2.90
CA ALA A 164 -0.90 -10.39 -2.52
C ALA A 164 -1.27 -11.86 -2.28
N MET A 165 -2.54 -12.16 -1.95
CA MET A 165 -3.03 -13.54 -1.84
C MET A 165 -3.06 -14.27 -3.19
N GLY A 166 -2.96 -13.54 -4.31
CA GLY A 166 -2.91 -14.11 -5.65
C GLY A 166 -4.28 -14.52 -6.21
N PRO A 167 -4.32 -15.36 -7.26
CA PRO A 167 -5.55 -15.63 -8.03
C PRO A 167 -6.70 -16.27 -7.24
N VAL A 168 -6.44 -16.77 -6.03
CA VAL A 168 -7.47 -17.40 -5.18
C VAL A 168 -8.60 -16.42 -4.82
N VAL A 169 -8.35 -15.11 -4.86
CA VAL A 169 -9.33 -14.06 -4.54
C VAL A 169 -10.30 -13.78 -5.67
N VAL A 170 -10.00 -14.19 -6.92
CA VAL A 170 -10.77 -13.81 -8.11
C VAL A 170 -12.22 -14.28 -8.03
N GLU A 171 -12.45 -15.56 -7.77
CA GLU A 171 -13.81 -16.11 -7.68
C GLU A 171 -14.64 -15.51 -6.52
N PRO A 172 -14.11 -15.41 -5.28
CA PRO A 172 -14.81 -14.74 -4.19
C PRO A 172 -15.20 -13.29 -4.51
N ILE A 173 -14.30 -12.50 -5.07
CA ILE A 173 -14.56 -11.10 -5.43
C ILE A 173 -15.61 -11.02 -6.54
N LEU A 174 -15.47 -11.78 -7.63
CA LEU A 174 -16.44 -11.80 -8.73
C LEU A 174 -17.85 -12.20 -8.25
N ALA A 175 -17.94 -13.12 -7.30
CA ALA A 175 -19.21 -13.52 -6.68
C ALA A 175 -19.86 -12.35 -5.90
N ARG A 176 -19.07 -11.51 -5.23
CA ARG A 176 -19.58 -10.31 -4.52
C ARG A 176 -19.98 -9.21 -5.51
N MET A 177 -19.22 -9.03 -6.58
CA MET A 177 -19.52 -8.05 -7.65
C MET A 177 -20.75 -8.39 -8.51
N GLY A 178 -21.40 -9.52 -8.30
CA GLY A 178 -22.71 -9.87 -8.86
C GLY A 178 -23.88 -9.18 -8.16
N ARG A 179 -23.64 -8.48 -7.04
CA ARG A 179 -24.65 -7.76 -6.24
C ARG A 179 -24.56 -6.26 -6.53
N ASP A 180 -25.58 -5.53 -6.05
CA ASP A 180 -25.55 -4.07 -6.00
C ASP A 180 -24.52 -3.65 -4.95
N LEU A 181 -23.45 -2.99 -5.37
CA LEU A 181 -22.36 -2.54 -4.53
C LEU A 181 -22.20 -1.02 -4.64
N GLU A 182 -21.75 -0.41 -3.58
CA GLU A 182 -21.28 0.98 -3.57
C GLU A 182 -20.16 1.17 -4.62
N PRO A 183 -20.11 2.31 -5.33
CA PRO A 183 -19.07 2.58 -6.34
C PRO A 183 -17.64 2.40 -5.81
N GLN A 184 -17.39 2.86 -4.60
CA GLN A 184 -16.07 2.73 -3.95
C GLN A 184 -15.66 1.27 -3.72
N ALA A 185 -16.61 0.38 -3.36
CA ALA A 185 -16.33 -1.05 -3.23
C ALA A 185 -16.00 -1.70 -4.57
N ILE A 186 -16.67 -1.26 -5.64
CA ILE A 186 -16.37 -1.70 -7.01
C ILE A 186 -14.95 -1.29 -7.39
N GLU A 187 -14.56 -0.07 -7.09
CA GLU A 187 -13.22 0.44 -7.39
C GLU A 187 -12.13 -0.37 -6.67
N TRP A 188 -12.28 -0.64 -5.37
CA TRP A 188 -11.36 -1.51 -4.62
C TRP A 188 -11.25 -2.90 -5.24
N PHE A 189 -12.37 -3.51 -5.62
CA PHE A 189 -12.33 -4.83 -6.24
C PHE A 189 -11.72 -4.81 -7.64
N LEU A 190 -11.93 -3.76 -8.42
CA LEU A 190 -11.29 -3.62 -9.73
C LEU A 190 -9.78 -3.41 -9.59
N SER A 191 -9.32 -2.66 -8.58
CA SER A 191 -7.88 -2.49 -8.31
C SER A 191 -7.18 -3.81 -7.98
N VAL A 192 -7.87 -4.74 -7.31
CA VAL A 192 -7.37 -6.09 -7.04
C VAL A 192 -7.43 -6.96 -8.30
N LEU A 193 -8.57 -6.98 -8.99
CA LEU A 193 -8.81 -7.90 -10.11
C LEU A 193 -7.96 -7.58 -11.34
N VAL A 194 -7.56 -6.33 -11.54
CA VAL A 194 -6.70 -5.91 -12.65
C VAL A 194 -5.34 -6.61 -12.65
N GLU A 195 -4.89 -7.08 -11.49
CA GLU A 195 -3.64 -7.81 -11.34
C GLU A 195 -3.70 -9.26 -11.88
N PHE A 196 -4.89 -9.75 -12.23
CA PHE A 196 -5.11 -11.13 -12.69
C PHE A 196 -5.68 -11.16 -14.10
N PRO A 197 -4.88 -10.83 -15.14
CA PRO A 197 -5.35 -10.74 -16.52
C PRO A 197 -5.75 -12.11 -17.09
N GLY A 198 -6.61 -12.09 -18.12
CA GLY A 198 -7.01 -13.26 -18.90
C GLY A 198 -8.41 -13.79 -18.58
N ASP A 199 -9.12 -13.27 -17.59
CA ASP A 199 -10.51 -13.63 -17.30
C ASP A 199 -11.47 -12.63 -17.97
N GLU A 200 -12.25 -13.11 -18.92
CA GLU A 200 -13.23 -12.31 -19.68
C GLU A 200 -14.28 -11.63 -18.76
N ARG A 201 -14.57 -12.19 -17.61
CA ARG A 201 -15.53 -11.61 -16.65
C ARG A 201 -14.97 -10.35 -16.00
N ILE A 202 -13.67 -10.33 -15.71
CA ILE A 202 -12.97 -9.14 -15.18
C ILE A 202 -12.94 -8.06 -16.24
N TYR A 203 -12.53 -8.40 -17.47
CA TYR A 203 -12.52 -7.46 -18.58
C TYR A 203 -13.87 -6.77 -18.78
N ARG A 204 -14.97 -7.54 -18.79
CA ARG A 204 -16.33 -6.97 -18.92
C ARG A 204 -16.68 -6.03 -17.78
N LYS A 205 -16.26 -6.32 -16.55
CA LYS A 205 -16.50 -5.43 -15.41
C LYS A 205 -15.72 -4.12 -15.52
N LEU A 206 -14.46 -4.18 -15.93
CA LEU A 206 -13.64 -2.99 -16.21
C LEU A 206 -14.29 -2.15 -17.31
N LEU A 207 -14.73 -2.78 -18.39
CA LEU A 207 -15.37 -2.07 -19.52
C LEU A 207 -16.68 -1.39 -19.09
N VAL A 208 -17.54 -2.09 -18.35
CA VAL A 208 -18.80 -1.54 -17.82
C VAL A 208 -18.51 -0.40 -16.83
N ALA A 209 -17.52 -0.55 -15.96
CA ALA A 209 -17.12 0.50 -15.03
C ALA A 209 -16.63 1.75 -15.80
N TYR A 210 -15.80 1.59 -16.81
CA TYR A 210 -15.33 2.70 -17.65
C TYR A 210 -16.46 3.44 -18.35
N GLN A 211 -17.42 2.70 -18.92
CA GLN A 211 -18.56 3.29 -19.63
C GLN A 211 -19.52 4.06 -18.72
N ASN A 212 -19.67 3.61 -17.46
CA ASN A 212 -20.62 4.19 -16.50
C ASN A 212 -19.97 5.14 -15.49
N ALA A 213 -18.64 5.32 -15.52
CA ALA A 213 -17.95 6.20 -14.59
C ALA A 213 -18.38 7.66 -14.81
N GLU A 214 -18.89 8.28 -13.74
CA GLU A 214 -19.16 9.73 -13.66
C GLU A 214 -17.93 10.49 -13.14
N SER A 215 -17.13 9.85 -12.28
CA SER A 215 -15.82 10.26 -11.78
C SER A 215 -14.82 9.11 -12.00
N ASP A 216 -13.55 9.36 -11.78
CA ASP A 216 -12.47 8.35 -11.77
C ASP A 216 -12.28 7.55 -13.07
N LYS A 217 -12.85 8.03 -14.18
CA LYS A 217 -12.70 7.41 -15.50
C LYS A 217 -11.22 7.25 -15.90
N ALA A 218 -10.35 8.15 -15.47
CA ALA A 218 -8.90 8.07 -15.66
C ALA A 218 -8.31 6.79 -15.03
N VAL A 219 -8.66 6.49 -13.79
CA VAL A 219 -8.18 5.30 -13.07
C VAL A 219 -8.62 4.02 -13.77
N ILE A 220 -9.90 3.97 -14.19
CA ILE A 220 -10.45 2.79 -14.88
C ILE A 220 -9.84 2.64 -16.27
N ALA A 221 -9.53 3.74 -16.99
CA ALA A 221 -8.79 3.69 -18.23
C ALA A 221 -7.40 3.05 -18.05
N ALA A 222 -6.66 3.48 -17.02
CA ALA A 222 -5.38 2.88 -16.66
C ALA A 222 -5.52 1.39 -16.34
N TYR A 223 -6.58 0.99 -15.62
CA TYR A 223 -6.86 -0.44 -15.38
C TYR A 223 -7.12 -1.22 -16.67
N LEU A 224 -7.83 -0.66 -17.65
CA LEU A 224 -8.04 -1.32 -18.96
C LEU A 224 -6.73 -1.50 -19.72
N GLY A 225 -5.86 -0.47 -19.72
CA GLY A 225 -4.51 -0.56 -20.28
C GLY A 225 -3.69 -1.68 -19.64
N LYS A 226 -3.58 -1.63 -18.31
CA LYS A 226 -2.85 -2.63 -17.50
C LYS A 226 -3.39 -4.06 -17.67
N TYR A 227 -4.71 -4.21 -17.79
CA TYR A 227 -5.35 -5.52 -17.98
C TYR A 227 -4.98 -6.18 -19.31
N GLY A 228 -4.66 -5.39 -20.32
CA GLY A 228 -4.04 -5.88 -21.55
C GLY A 228 -5.00 -6.48 -22.57
N ASN A 229 -6.32 -6.30 -22.47
CA ASN A 229 -7.26 -6.78 -23.48
C ASN A 229 -7.48 -5.71 -24.57
N ALA A 230 -6.91 -5.94 -25.76
CA ALA A 230 -6.98 -5.02 -26.90
C ALA A 230 -8.40 -4.77 -27.43
N ASP A 231 -9.39 -5.59 -27.07
CA ASP A 231 -10.79 -5.38 -27.43
C ASP A 231 -11.38 -4.09 -26.78
N ALA A 232 -10.68 -3.49 -25.81
CA ALA A 232 -11.05 -2.20 -25.23
C ALA A 232 -10.73 -1.00 -26.16
N ILE A 233 -9.80 -1.13 -27.09
CA ILE A 233 -9.33 -0.03 -27.97
C ILE A 233 -10.49 0.71 -28.67
N PRO A 234 -11.48 0.05 -29.29
CA PRO A 234 -12.58 0.75 -29.95
C PRO A 234 -13.39 1.65 -29.00
N VAL A 235 -13.66 1.19 -27.78
CA VAL A 235 -14.42 1.94 -26.77
C VAL A 235 -13.60 3.14 -26.27
N LEU A 236 -12.32 2.93 -25.98
CA LEU A 236 -11.41 4.00 -25.54
C LEU A 236 -11.25 5.08 -26.64
N LYS A 237 -11.13 4.68 -27.91
CA LYS A 237 -11.07 5.62 -29.04
C LYS A 237 -12.38 6.43 -29.21
N SER A 238 -13.54 5.80 -29.01
CA SER A 238 -14.82 6.50 -29.04
C SER A 238 -14.85 7.60 -27.98
N ALA A 239 -14.45 7.28 -26.74
CA ALA A 239 -14.41 8.24 -25.65
C ALA A 239 -13.49 9.44 -25.93
N LEU A 240 -12.32 9.23 -26.54
CA LEU A 240 -11.42 10.33 -26.93
C LEU A 240 -12.06 11.29 -27.94
N THR A 241 -12.97 10.81 -28.80
CA THR A 241 -13.60 11.61 -29.83
C THR A 241 -14.90 12.29 -29.40
N GLU A 242 -15.52 11.86 -28.30
CA GLU A 242 -16.77 12.43 -27.80
C GLU A 242 -16.61 13.81 -27.15
N GLY A 243 -15.38 14.18 -26.76
CA GLY A 243 -15.06 15.51 -26.22
C GLY A 243 -15.61 15.79 -24.82
N THR A 244 -15.95 14.74 -24.07
CA THR A 244 -16.53 14.83 -22.72
C THR A 244 -15.50 14.63 -21.61
N LEU A 245 -14.28 14.15 -21.95
CA LEU A 245 -13.23 13.85 -21.01
C LEU A 245 -12.50 15.12 -20.55
N ASN A 246 -12.18 15.20 -19.25
CA ASN A 246 -11.23 16.17 -18.74
C ASN A 246 -9.79 15.81 -19.15
N TYR A 247 -8.82 16.68 -18.85
CA TYR A 247 -7.42 16.48 -19.27
C TYR A 247 -6.82 15.16 -18.76
N LEU A 248 -7.02 14.82 -17.49
CA LEU A 248 -6.49 13.59 -16.91
C LEU A 248 -7.14 12.36 -17.53
N GLU A 249 -8.46 12.35 -17.64
CA GLU A 249 -9.21 11.24 -18.24
C GLU A 249 -8.82 11.02 -19.71
N TRP A 250 -8.64 12.11 -20.48
CA TRP A 250 -8.20 12.03 -21.86
C TRP A 250 -6.79 11.46 -21.97
N THR A 251 -5.87 11.93 -21.12
CA THR A 251 -4.48 11.47 -21.10
C THR A 251 -4.40 9.99 -20.76
N GLU A 252 -5.08 9.56 -19.69
CA GLU A 252 -5.06 8.15 -19.27
C GLU A 252 -5.77 7.24 -20.26
N THR A 253 -6.85 7.71 -20.89
CA THR A 253 -7.52 6.96 -21.97
C THR A 253 -6.61 6.77 -23.18
N ARG A 254 -5.85 7.81 -23.55
CA ARG A 254 -4.85 7.74 -24.61
C ARG A 254 -3.72 6.77 -24.26
N ASN A 255 -3.16 6.89 -23.04
CA ASN A 255 -2.10 6.00 -22.55
C ASN A 255 -2.55 4.53 -22.58
N ALA A 256 -3.77 4.24 -22.13
CA ALA A 256 -4.35 2.90 -22.18
C ALA A 256 -4.44 2.33 -23.60
N ILE A 257 -4.79 3.14 -24.60
CA ILE A 257 -4.79 2.70 -26.01
C ILE A 257 -3.39 2.34 -26.46
N GLU A 258 -2.38 3.13 -26.10
CA GLU A 258 -0.98 2.90 -26.46
C GLU A 258 -0.44 1.64 -25.76
N GLU A 259 -0.73 1.45 -24.49
CA GLU A 259 -0.38 0.23 -23.71
C GLU A 259 -1.00 -1.05 -24.32
N LEU A 260 -2.22 -0.94 -24.84
CA LEU A 260 -2.90 -2.03 -25.54
C LEU A 260 -2.38 -2.27 -26.97
N GLY A 261 -1.35 -1.54 -27.40
CA GLY A 261 -0.74 -1.66 -28.74
C GLY A 261 -1.53 -0.95 -29.83
N GLY A 262 -2.49 -0.09 -29.48
CA GLY A 262 -3.21 0.74 -30.41
C GLY A 262 -2.53 2.08 -30.70
N GLU A 263 -3.00 2.80 -31.71
CA GLU A 263 -2.58 4.17 -32.00
C GLU A 263 -3.73 5.13 -31.66
N ALA A 264 -3.48 6.07 -30.75
CA ALA A 264 -4.42 7.11 -30.38
C ALA A 264 -4.27 8.34 -31.29
N ASN A 265 -4.56 8.16 -32.57
CA ASN A 265 -4.45 9.23 -33.59
C ASN A 265 -5.64 10.24 -33.48
N VAL A 266 -5.88 10.76 -32.28
CA VAL A 266 -6.91 11.76 -32.01
C VAL A 266 -6.20 13.06 -31.62
N PRO A 267 -6.54 14.21 -32.25
CA PRO A 267 -5.99 15.51 -31.86
C PRO A 267 -6.34 15.82 -30.42
N GLU A 268 -5.36 16.36 -29.69
CA GLU A 268 -5.58 16.82 -28.30
C GLU A 268 -6.59 17.97 -28.30
N PRO A 269 -7.66 17.90 -27.48
CA PRO A 269 -8.60 18.98 -27.33
C PRO A 269 -7.98 20.20 -26.64
N ASP A 270 -8.66 21.35 -26.72
CA ASP A 270 -8.30 22.51 -25.91
C ASP A 270 -8.78 22.33 -24.49
N PHE A 271 -7.84 22.11 -23.56
CA PHE A 271 -8.09 21.95 -22.12
C PHE A 271 -7.92 23.25 -21.33
N SER A 272 -7.94 24.42 -22.01
CA SER A 272 -7.86 25.71 -21.31
C SER A 272 -8.99 25.83 -20.27
N GLY A 273 -8.61 26.06 -19.01
CA GLY A 273 -9.55 26.12 -17.89
C GLY A 273 -9.72 24.80 -17.13
N ASP A 274 -9.14 23.69 -17.58
CA ASP A 274 -9.05 22.47 -16.80
C ASP A 274 -8.02 22.64 -15.67
N PRO A 275 -8.38 22.39 -14.38
CA PRO A 275 -7.50 22.65 -13.24
C PRO A 275 -6.17 21.86 -13.30
N TRP A 276 -6.19 20.62 -13.76
CA TRP A 276 -5.01 19.77 -13.89
C TRP A 276 -4.10 20.27 -15.00
N PHE A 277 -4.66 20.60 -16.16
CA PHE A 277 -3.92 21.15 -17.30
C PHE A 277 -3.24 22.47 -16.93
N GLU A 278 -3.94 23.38 -16.28
CA GLU A 278 -3.38 24.66 -15.86
C GLU A 278 -2.28 24.52 -14.80
N SER A 279 -2.42 23.55 -13.88
CA SER A 279 -1.40 23.28 -12.87
C SER A 279 -0.07 22.78 -13.48
N LEU A 280 -0.13 21.91 -14.48
CA LEU A 280 1.04 21.39 -15.18
C LEU A 280 1.74 22.48 -16.00
N ARG A 281 0.99 23.33 -16.69
CA ARG A 281 1.56 24.47 -17.43
C ARG A 281 2.31 25.44 -16.52
N TYR A 282 1.86 25.60 -15.27
CA TYR A 282 2.54 26.46 -14.29
C TYR A 282 3.87 25.86 -13.83
N LEU A 283 3.98 24.54 -13.77
CA LEU A 283 5.22 23.82 -13.39
C LEU A 283 6.28 23.89 -14.52
N ASP A 284 5.86 23.82 -15.78
CA ASP A 284 6.77 23.87 -16.94
C ASP A 284 7.35 25.28 -17.22
N GLN A 285 6.82 26.32 -16.58
CA GLN A 285 7.30 27.71 -16.72
C GLN A 285 8.31 28.13 -15.64
N LYS A 286 8.70 27.22 -14.73
CA LYS A 286 9.72 27.46 -13.70
C LYS A 286 11.01 26.70 -13.99
#